data_7aa8234461659bacaa08d9cce2657dca
#
_entry.id   7aa8234461659bacaa08d9cce2657dca
#
_cell.length_a   1.000
_cell.length_b   1.000
_cell.length_c   1.000
_cell.angle_alpha   90.00
_cell.angle_beta   90.00
_cell.angle_gamma   90.00
#
_symmetry.space_group_name_H-M   'P 1'
#
loop_
_entity.id
_entity.type
_entity.pdbx_description
1 polymer ?
#
loop_
_entity_poly.entity_id
_entity_poly.type
_entity_poly.pdbx_seq_one_letter_code
_entity_poly.pdbx_strand_id
1 'polypeptide(L)'
;GVFAFGLSEREHGADIYSTDMVLTPDGNGWRASGGKYYIGNGNCAARVAVFGRVQQPGGPSANPTDDYVFFLSDPQHPGYELVQNVIRGQMYVSEFRLKDYPVTQADVLHTGKAAWDAALATVNVGKVQLAWASIGIAEHSFTEAIRHAHREVGAMGDHGADARAPEAPDRRPDREAPRSPRGL
;
A
#
# COMPACT_ATOMS: atom_id res chain seq x y z
N GLY A 1 3.79 1.16 17.74
CA GLY A 1 2.84 2.15 17.22
C GLY A 1 2.38 1.77 15.81
N VAL A 2 1.25 2.34 15.40
CA VAL A 2 0.75 2.21 14.03
C VAL A 2 1.35 3.31 13.19
N PHE A 3 1.80 2.99 11.97
CA PHE A 3 2.27 3.94 10.98
C PHE A 3 1.37 3.88 9.76
N ALA A 4 1.23 5.00 9.06
CA ALA A 4 0.50 5.08 7.79
C ALA A 4 1.42 5.53 6.67
N PHE A 5 1.00 5.24 5.43
CA PHE A 5 1.71 5.60 4.22
C PHE A 5 0.79 6.44 3.31
N GLY A 6 1.09 7.73 3.20
CA GLY A 6 0.32 8.72 2.47
C GLY A 6 0.89 8.97 1.07
N LEU A 7 0.50 8.13 0.11
CA LEU A 7 0.93 8.25 -1.28
C LEU A 7 -0.19 8.75 -2.18
N SER A 8 -1.32 8.03 -2.22
CA SER A 8 -2.42 8.29 -3.16
C SER A 8 -3.13 9.61 -2.87
N GLU A 9 -3.60 10.25 -3.92
CA GLU A 9 -4.37 11.48 -3.89
C GLU A 9 -5.71 11.28 -4.61
N ARG A 10 -6.64 12.21 -4.44
CA ARG A 10 -7.97 12.09 -5.05
C ARG A 10 -7.89 12.11 -6.58
N GLU A 11 -7.07 12.99 -7.11
CA GLU A 11 -6.88 13.20 -8.55
C GLU A 11 -5.74 12.35 -9.13
N HIS A 12 -4.86 11.80 -8.28
CA HIS A 12 -3.67 11.04 -8.66
C HIS A 12 -3.67 9.66 -8.02
N GLY A 13 -4.10 8.66 -8.79
CA GLY A 13 -4.12 7.25 -8.39
C GLY A 13 -2.92 6.47 -8.93
N ALA A 14 -2.92 6.14 -10.21
CA ALA A 14 -1.83 5.40 -10.86
C ALA A 14 -0.64 6.29 -11.20
N ASP A 15 -0.87 7.58 -11.41
CA ASP A 15 0.14 8.59 -11.77
C ASP A 15 0.73 9.29 -10.53
N ILE A 16 1.17 8.50 -9.57
CA ILE A 16 1.74 8.97 -8.30
C ILE A 16 2.91 9.95 -8.42
N TYR A 17 3.55 10.00 -9.59
CA TYR A 17 4.59 10.97 -9.91
C TYR A 17 4.06 12.41 -10.09
N SER A 18 2.75 12.57 -10.27
CA SER A 18 2.09 13.88 -10.45
C SER A 18 1.53 14.46 -9.14
N THR A 19 2.13 14.11 -7.99
CA THR A 19 1.63 14.52 -6.66
C THR A 19 1.38 16.03 -6.53
N ASP A 20 0.23 16.38 -5.95
CA ASP A 20 -0.17 17.76 -5.58
C ASP A 20 0.20 18.12 -4.14
N MET A 21 0.81 17.19 -3.39
CA MET A 21 1.40 17.50 -2.08
C MET A 21 2.67 18.32 -2.28
N VAL A 22 2.59 19.62 -1.98
CA VAL A 22 3.68 20.58 -2.23
C VAL A 22 4.28 21.07 -0.92
N LEU A 23 5.62 21.10 -0.87
CA LEU A 23 6.42 21.66 0.20
C LEU A 23 7.05 22.98 -0.28
N THR A 24 6.61 24.09 0.30
CA THR A 24 7.18 25.43 0.03
C THR A 24 8.28 25.70 1.06
N PRO A 25 9.49 26.14 0.64
CA PRO A 25 10.56 26.51 1.56
C PRO A 25 10.12 27.56 2.59
N ASP A 26 10.46 27.35 3.87
CA ASP A 26 10.18 28.25 4.97
C ASP A 26 11.34 28.21 6.00
N GLY A 27 12.19 29.22 5.96
CA GLY A 27 13.40 29.28 6.80
C GLY A 27 14.33 28.09 6.55
N ASN A 28 14.60 27.31 7.60
CA ASN A 28 15.43 26.11 7.52
C ASN A 28 14.61 24.82 7.27
N GLY A 29 13.36 24.93 6.90
CA GLY A 29 12.44 23.82 6.64
C GLY A 29 11.47 24.14 5.52
N TRP A 30 10.28 23.58 5.61
CA TRP A 30 9.23 23.70 4.61
C TRP A 30 7.86 23.83 5.24
N ARG A 31 6.90 24.33 4.45
CA ARG A 31 5.46 24.24 4.70
C ARG A 31 4.83 23.29 3.71
N ALA A 32 4.25 22.20 4.20
CA ALA A 32 3.56 21.23 3.37
C ALA A 32 2.07 21.55 3.26
N SER A 33 1.55 21.57 2.03
CA SER A 33 0.14 21.74 1.74
C SER A 33 -0.30 20.78 0.64
N GLY A 34 -1.46 20.14 0.82
CA GLY A 34 -2.02 19.18 -0.11
C GLY A 34 -2.90 18.15 0.58
N GLY A 35 -3.55 17.30 -0.20
CA GLY A 35 -4.44 16.26 0.28
C GLY A 35 -3.93 14.87 -0.05
N LYS A 36 -4.23 13.90 0.83
CA LYS A 36 -4.03 12.48 0.58
C LYS A 36 -5.34 11.74 0.75
N TYR A 37 -5.62 10.81 -0.16
CA TYR A 37 -6.89 10.12 -0.26
C TYR A 37 -6.70 8.61 -0.24
N TYR A 38 -7.64 7.92 0.42
CA TYR A 38 -7.65 6.45 0.53
C TYR A 38 -6.45 5.90 1.32
N ILE A 39 -6.14 6.55 2.43
CA ILE A 39 -4.96 6.23 3.24
C ILE A 39 -5.35 5.33 4.41
N GLY A 40 -4.83 4.10 4.38
CA GLY A 40 -4.99 3.16 5.49
C GLY A 40 -4.34 3.70 6.75
N ASN A 41 -5.08 3.69 7.85
CA ASN A 41 -4.67 4.17 9.18
C ASN A 41 -4.35 5.69 9.27
N GLY A 42 -4.63 6.49 8.26
CA GLY A 42 -4.33 7.92 8.29
C GLY A 42 -5.05 8.70 9.41
N ASN A 43 -6.09 8.11 10.01
CA ASN A 43 -6.85 8.67 11.12
C ASN A 43 -6.38 8.21 12.51
N CYS A 44 -5.56 7.17 12.61
CA CYS A 44 -5.16 6.59 13.89
C CYS A 44 -3.65 6.30 14.01
N ALA A 45 -2.88 6.59 12.99
CA ALA A 45 -1.44 6.38 12.99
C ALA A 45 -0.73 7.30 13.99
N ALA A 46 0.36 6.81 14.58
CA ALA A 46 1.25 7.65 15.38
C ALA A 46 2.06 8.60 14.50
N ARG A 47 2.37 8.18 13.27
CA ARG A 47 3.03 9.00 12.24
C ARG A 47 2.55 8.56 10.86
N VAL A 48 2.50 9.50 9.92
CA VAL A 48 2.18 9.24 8.53
C VAL A 48 3.40 9.62 7.68
N ALA A 49 3.93 8.66 6.94
CA ALA A 49 4.96 8.93 5.94
C ALA A 49 4.27 9.43 4.66
N VAL A 50 4.58 10.66 4.25
CA VAL A 50 3.91 11.36 3.16
C VAL A 50 4.87 11.57 2.00
N PHE A 51 4.42 11.24 0.80
CA PHE A 51 5.13 11.55 -0.44
C PHE A 51 4.64 12.86 -1.03
N GLY A 52 5.56 13.72 -1.45
CA GLY A 52 5.27 15.02 -2.03
C GLY A 52 6.42 15.53 -2.88
N ARG A 53 6.36 16.81 -3.23
CA ARG A 53 7.42 17.51 -3.98
C ARG A 53 7.73 18.86 -3.35
N VAL A 54 8.99 19.26 -3.43
CA VAL A 54 9.44 20.57 -3.00
C VAL A 54 9.23 21.56 -4.15
N GLN A 55 8.62 22.70 -3.85
CA GLN A 55 8.54 23.80 -4.79
C GLN A 55 9.88 24.52 -4.85
N GLN A 56 10.56 24.41 -5.98
CA GLN A 56 11.84 25.09 -6.18
C GLN A 56 11.62 26.59 -6.48
N PRO A 57 12.48 27.49 -5.97
CA PRO A 57 12.36 28.93 -6.21
C PRO A 57 12.47 29.33 -7.70
N GLY A 58 13.14 28.52 -8.51
CA GLY A 58 13.32 28.73 -9.95
C GLY A 58 12.31 28.00 -10.84
N GLY A 59 11.27 27.39 -10.26
CA GLY A 59 10.36 26.49 -10.97
C GLY A 59 10.78 25.02 -10.86
N PRO A 60 10.05 24.10 -11.49
CA PRO A 60 10.34 22.67 -11.42
C PRO A 60 11.76 22.35 -11.93
N SER A 61 12.41 21.39 -11.28
CA SER A 61 13.72 20.89 -11.70
C SER A 61 13.66 20.28 -13.10
N ALA A 62 14.78 20.32 -13.82
CA ALA A 62 14.88 19.72 -15.15
C ALA A 62 14.55 18.22 -15.15
N ASN A 63 14.88 17.54 -14.05
CA ASN A 63 14.44 16.18 -13.78
C ASN A 63 13.39 16.21 -12.66
N PRO A 64 12.12 15.87 -12.90
CA PRO A 64 11.06 15.94 -11.89
C PRO A 64 11.33 15.11 -10.63
N THR A 65 12.14 14.06 -10.74
CA THR A 65 12.48 13.23 -9.57
C THR A 65 13.32 13.98 -8.55
N ASP A 66 14.03 15.04 -8.92
CA ASP A 66 14.89 15.80 -8.02
C ASP A 66 14.08 16.64 -7.02
N ASP A 67 12.81 16.91 -7.33
CA ASP A 67 11.90 17.66 -6.48
C ASP A 67 11.16 16.77 -5.46
N TYR A 68 11.23 15.46 -5.58
CA TYR A 68 10.50 14.57 -4.67
C TYR A 68 11.05 14.60 -3.25
N VAL A 69 10.13 14.44 -2.31
CA VAL A 69 10.42 14.35 -0.89
C VAL A 69 9.51 13.32 -0.23
N PHE A 70 10.07 12.56 0.70
CA PHE A 70 9.33 11.62 1.53
C PHE A 70 9.60 12.01 2.98
N PHE A 71 8.55 12.36 3.71
CA PHE A 71 8.65 12.97 5.04
C PHE A 71 7.61 12.41 6.01
N LEU A 72 7.85 12.59 7.31
CA LEU A 72 6.93 12.21 8.37
C LEU A 72 6.03 13.37 8.76
N SER A 73 4.73 13.10 8.95
CA SER A 73 3.78 14.01 9.58
C SER A 73 3.18 13.41 10.85
N ASP A 74 2.82 14.29 11.78
CA ASP A 74 2.13 13.95 13.02
C ASP A 74 0.64 14.24 12.88
N PRO A 75 -0.23 13.22 12.94
CA PRO A 75 -1.68 13.42 12.87
C PRO A 75 -2.26 14.23 14.03
N GLN A 76 -1.52 14.41 15.12
CA GLN A 76 -1.95 15.24 16.26
C GLN A 76 -1.63 16.73 16.06
N HIS A 77 -0.84 17.08 15.05
CA HIS A 77 -0.50 18.49 14.79
C HIS A 77 -1.71 19.23 14.20
N PRO A 78 -1.99 20.49 14.62
CA PRO A 78 -3.13 21.27 14.10
C PRO A 78 -3.15 21.47 12.57
N GLY A 79 -1.99 21.44 11.92
CA GLY A 79 -1.88 21.51 10.46
C GLY A 79 -2.23 20.20 9.73
N TYR A 80 -2.50 19.10 10.47
CA TYR A 80 -3.02 17.86 9.91
C TYR A 80 -4.53 17.81 10.12
N GLU A 81 -5.28 17.92 9.05
CA GLU A 81 -6.74 17.88 9.06
C GLU A 81 -7.25 16.53 8.59
N LEU A 82 -7.88 15.76 9.45
CA LEU A 82 -8.64 14.58 9.05
C LEU A 82 -9.96 15.05 8.40
N VAL A 83 -10.08 14.85 7.08
CA VAL A 83 -11.27 15.29 6.33
C VAL A 83 -12.42 14.32 6.51
N GLN A 84 -12.18 13.03 6.33
CA GLN A 84 -13.20 11.99 6.48
C GLN A 84 -12.62 10.58 6.54
N ASN A 85 -13.41 9.64 7.02
CA ASN A 85 -13.22 8.21 6.78
C ASN A 85 -13.93 7.85 5.47
N VAL A 86 -13.17 7.30 4.52
CA VAL A 86 -13.64 7.10 3.13
C VAL A 86 -14.58 5.90 3.02
N ILE A 87 -14.35 4.85 3.82
CA ILE A 87 -15.11 3.60 3.75
C ILE A 87 -15.90 3.42 5.04
N ARG A 88 -17.24 3.33 4.95
CA ARG A 88 -18.12 3.17 6.12
C ARG A 88 -17.86 1.91 6.94
N GLY A 89 -17.49 0.81 6.28
CA GLY A 89 -17.21 -0.47 6.95
C GLY A 89 -15.75 -0.67 7.38
N GLN A 90 -14.85 0.24 6.98
CA GLN A 90 -13.43 0.20 7.31
C GLN A 90 -13.01 1.53 7.92
N MET A 91 -13.09 1.62 9.24
CA MET A 91 -12.84 2.85 10.00
C MET A 91 -11.40 3.41 9.87
N TYR A 92 -10.51 2.66 9.22
CA TYR A 92 -9.09 3.00 9.13
C TYR A 92 -8.65 3.57 7.78
N VAL A 93 -9.56 3.71 6.82
CA VAL A 93 -9.25 4.31 5.51
C VAL A 93 -9.75 5.73 5.49
N SER A 94 -8.86 6.68 5.34
CA SER A 94 -9.13 8.08 5.53
C SER A 94 -8.68 8.97 4.37
N GLU A 95 -9.24 10.16 4.33
CA GLU A 95 -8.74 11.32 3.61
C GLU A 95 -8.24 12.34 4.63
N PHE A 96 -7.05 12.87 4.41
CA PHE A 96 -6.51 13.95 5.21
C PHE A 96 -5.89 15.05 4.35
N ARG A 97 -5.72 16.22 4.92
CA ARG A 97 -5.02 17.35 4.31
C ARG A 97 -3.97 17.90 5.25
N LEU A 98 -2.87 18.30 4.68
CA LEU A 98 -1.90 19.17 5.34
C LEU A 98 -2.18 20.63 4.93
N LYS A 99 -2.24 21.52 5.93
CA LYS A 99 -2.48 22.95 5.74
C LYS A 99 -1.33 23.70 6.38
N ASP A 100 -0.43 24.23 5.57
CA ASP A 100 0.78 24.93 6.03
C ASP A 100 1.52 24.16 7.13
N TYR A 101 1.53 22.83 6.99
CA TYR A 101 2.10 21.93 7.97
C TYR A 101 3.62 22.11 8.01
N PRO A 102 4.23 22.40 9.19
CA PRO A 102 5.66 22.57 9.29
C PRO A 102 6.40 21.24 9.10
N VAL A 103 7.38 21.22 8.21
CA VAL A 103 8.29 20.08 8.00
C VAL A 103 9.70 20.56 8.27
N THR A 104 10.36 19.91 9.21
CA THR A 104 11.75 20.18 9.55
C THR A 104 12.67 19.20 8.83
N GLN A 105 13.97 19.46 8.81
CA GLN A 105 14.95 18.53 8.27
C GLN A 105 14.92 17.16 8.99
N ALA A 106 14.56 17.14 10.26
CA ALA A 106 14.45 15.89 11.03
C ALA A 106 13.25 15.02 10.61
N ASP A 107 12.22 15.62 10.00
CA ASP A 107 11.05 14.90 9.51
C ASP A 107 11.28 14.30 8.13
N VAL A 108 12.30 14.74 7.40
CA VAL A 108 12.59 14.27 6.04
C VAL A 108 13.29 12.91 6.09
N LEU A 109 12.67 11.91 5.48
CA LEU A 109 13.21 10.56 5.36
C LEU A 109 14.15 10.45 4.15
N HIS A 110 13.69 10.92 2.99
CA HIS A 110 14.41 10.86 1.73
C HIS A 110 14.04 12.04 0.83
N THR A 111 14.97 12.41 -0.05
CA THR A 111 14.79 13.44 -1.09
C THR A 111 15.15 12.90 -2.46
N GLY A 112 14.68 13.55 -3.51
CA GLY A 112 15.01 13.24 -4.88
C GLY A 112 14.66 11.81 -5.27
N LYS A 113 15.53 11.19 -6.06
CA LYS A 113 15.34 9.80 -6.50
C LYS A 113 15.17 8.82 -5.33
N ALA A 114 15.87 9.03 -4.22
CA ALA A 114 15.75 8.15 -3.05
C ALA A 114 14.34 8.20 -2.43
N ALA A 115 13.66 9.36 -2.45
CA ALA A 115 12.28 9.48 -2.01
C ALA A 115 11.33 8.65 -2.91
N TRP A 116 11.54 8.69 -4.22
CA TRP A 116 10.80 7.89 -5.17
C TRP A 116 11.02 6.40 -4.98
N ASP A 117 12.29 5.98 -4.88
CA ASP A 117 12.64 4.57 -4.69
C ASP A 117 12.05 4.00 -3.38
N ALA A 118 12.06 4.78 -2.28
CA ALA A 118 11.47 4.39 -1.00
C ALA A 118 9.94 4.25 -1.10
N ALA A 119 9.27 5.18 -1.77
CA ALA A 119 7.83 5.10 -2.01
C ALA A 119 7.46 3.84 -2.82
N LEU A 120 8.16 3.56 -3.91
CA LEU A 120 7.94 2.36 -4.73
C LEU A 120 8.26 1.08 -3.99
N ALA A 121 9.32 1.04 -3.18
CA ALA A 121 9.67 -0.13 -2.38
C ALA A 121 8.53 -0.49 -1.42
N THR A 122 7.94 0.50 -0.76
CA THR A 122 6.77 0.30 0.13
C THR A 122 5.58 -0.28 -0.63
N VAL A 123 5.28 0.24 -1.83
CA VAL A 123 4.21 -0.28 -2.69
C VAL A 123 4.48 -1.73 -3.11
N ASN A 124 5.71 -2.06 -3.47
CA ASN A 124 6.07 -3.40 -3.91
C ASN A 124 5.93 -4.45 -2.80
N VAL A 125 6.33 -4.12 -1.58
CA VAL A 125 6.08 -4.99 -0.40
C VAL A 125 4.59 -5.23 -0.21
N GLY A 126 3.77 -4.18 -0.30
CA GLY A 126 2.31 -4.28 -0.22
C GLY A 126 1.72 -5.18 -1.29
N LYS A 127 2.19 -5.09 -2.55
CA LYS A 127 1.73 -5.94 -3.66
C LYS A 127 1.99 -7.43 -3.40
N VAL A 128 3.16 -7.78 -2.89
CA VAL A 128 3.49 -9.17 -2.54
C VAL A 128 2.57 -9.69 -1.44
N GLN A 129 2.33 -8.90 -0.40
CA GLN A 129 1.41 -9.27 0.69
C GLN A 129 -0.02 -9.46 0.20
N LEU A 130 -0.51 -8.59 -0.69
CA LEU A 130 -1.84 -8.72 -1.28
C LEU A 130 -1.97 -9.99 -2.14
N ALA A 131 -0.92 -10.37 -2.87
CA ALA A 131 -0.90 -11.62 -3.63
C ALA A 131 -1.04 -12.84 -2.71
N TRP A 132 -0.30 -12.89 -1.60
CA TRP A 132 -0.43 -13.95 -0.59
C TRP A 132 -1.82 -13.99 0.05
N ALA A 133 -2.35 -12.83 0.42
CA ALA A 133 -3.70 -12.74 0.98
C ALA A 133 -4.76 -13.26 -0.02
N SER A 134 -4.60 -12.96 -1.31
CA SER A 134 -5.51 -13.44 -2.35
C SER A 134 -5.51 -14.96 -2.50
N ILE A 135 -4.34 -15.60 -2.36
CA ILE A 135 -4.23 -17.07 -2.35
C ILE A 135 -5.00 -17.64 -1.16
N GLY A 136 -4.81 -17.10 0.04
CA GLY A 136 -5.52 -17.56 1.24
C GLY A 136 -7.05 -17.42 1.13
N ILE A 137 -7.53 -16.32 0.55
CA ILE A 137 -8.96 -16.13 0.29
C ILE A 137 -9.48 -17.16 -0.73
N ALA A 138 -8.72 -17.44 -1.79
CA ALA A 138 -9.09 -18.41 -2.80
C ALA A 138 -9.16 -19.83 -2.21
N GLU A 139 -8.18 -20.25 -1.40
CA GLU A 139 -8.20 -21.55 -0.71
C GLU A 139 -9.40 -21.68 0.23
N HIS A 140 -9.68 -20.63 1.02
CA HIS A 140 -10.83 -20.63 1.92
C HIS A 140 -12.15 -20.75 1.13
N SER A 141 -12.32 -19.94 0.09
CA SER A 141 -13.52 -19.93 -0.74
C SER A 141 -13.75 -21.28 -1.41
N PHE A 142 -12.69 -21.88 -1.93
CA PHE A 142 -12.74 -23.22 -2.55
C PHE A 142 -13.16 -24.29 -1.52
N THR A 143 -12.57 -24.25 -0.34
CA THR A 143 -12.89 -25.21 0.75
C THR A 143 -14.36 -25.09 1.14
N GLU A 144 -14.87 -23.87 1.30
CA GLU A 144 -16.28 -23.66 1.68
C GLU A 144 -17.24 -24.07 0.55
N ALA A 145 -16.87 -23.81 -0.70
CA ALA A 145 -17.67 -24.27 -1.85
C ALA A 145 -17.78 -25.81 -1.90
N ILE A 146 -16.69 -26.52 -1.67
CA ILE A 146 -16.70 -28.00 -1.60
C ILE A 146 -17.55 -28.47 -0.41
N ARG A 147 -17.38 -27.90 0.76
CA ARG A 147 -18.19 -28.26 1.95
C ARG A 147 -19.68 -28.02 1.70
N HIS A 148 -20.02 -26.94 1.02
CA HIS A 148 -21.41 -26.65 0.65
C HIS A 148 -21.94 -27.69 -0.33
N ALA A 149 -21.23 -27.98 -1.41
CA ALA A 149 -21.61 -28.98 -2.39
C ALA A 149 -21.81 -30.37 -1.77
N HIS A 150 -20.94 -30.80 -0.87
CA HIS A 150 -21.11 -32.08 -0.15
C HIS A 150 -22.35 -32.08 0.74
N ARG A 151 -22.69 -30.98 1.40
CA ARG A 151 -23.93 -30.88 2.21
C ARG A 151 -25.17 -30.94 1.37
N GLU A 152 -25.20 -30.24 0.25
CA GLU A 152 -26.36 -30.23 -0.67
C GLU A 152 -26.57 -31.59 -1.33
N VAL A 153 -25.51 -32.25 -1.79
CA VAL A 153 -25.62 -33.61 -2.36
C VAL A 153 -26.07 -34.62 -1.32
N GLY A 154 -25.59 -34.52 -0.07
CA GLY A 154 -26.03 -35.38 1.04
C GLY A 154 -27.49 -35.14 1.44
N ALA A 155 -28.00 -33.90 1.30
CA ALA A 155 -29.38 -33.54 1.62
C ALA A 155 -30.39 -33.96 0.52
N MET A 156 -29.97 -34.07 -0.74
CA MET A 156 -30.82 -34.47 -1.86
C MET A 156 -31.01 -35.97 -2.02
N GLY A 157 -30.48 -36.76 -1.07
CA GLY A 157 -30.77 -38.20 -0.93
C GLY A 157 -30.75 -39.01 -2.22
N ASP A 158 -29.74 -39.80 -2.40
CA ASP A 158 -29.74 -41.08 -3.12
C ASP A 158 -30.36 -41.12 -4.54
N HIS A 159 -30.00 -40.17 -5.37
CA HIS A 159 -30.11 -40.35 -6.82
C HIS A 159 -28.73 -40.44 -7.40
N GLY A 160 -28.29 -41.68 -7.64
CA GLY A 160 -27.05 -42.13 -8.21
C GLY A 160 -26.33 -41.13 -9.13
N ALA A 161 -25.49 -40.32 -8.56
CA ALA A 161 -24.52 -39.54 -9.29
C ALA A 161 -23.13 -39.92 -8.76
N ASP A 162 -22.43 -40.66 -9.58
CA ASP A 162 -20.99 -40.95 -9.45
C ASP A 162 -20.20 -39.65 -9.62
N ALA A 163 -20.35 -38.74 -8.68
CA ALA A 163 -19.55 -37.53 -8.62
C ALA A 163 -18.22 -37.90 -7.93
N ARG A 164 -17.28 -38.42 -8.71
CA ARG A 164 -15.89 -38.50 -8.30
C ARG A 164 -15.45 -37.10 -7.86
N ALA A 165 -15.10 -36.98 -6.57
CA ALA A 165 -14.40 -35.82 -6.08
C ALA A 165 -13.21 -35.54 -7.02
N PRO A 166 -12.96 -34.28 -7.43
CA PRO A 166 -11.78 -33.97 -8.20
C PRO A 166 -10.55 -34.43 -7.39
N GLU A 167 -9.79 -35.33 -7.98
CA GLU A 167 -8.57 -35.87 -7.42
C GLU A 167 -7.65 -34.68 -7.12
N ALA A 168 -7.20 -34.57 -5.86
CA ALA A 168 -6.26 -33.52 -5.48
C ALA A 168 -5.04 -33.62 -6.41
N PRO A 169 -4.51 -32.50 -6.91
CA PRO A 169 -3.37 -32.53 -7.80
C PRO A 169 -2.23 -33.30 -7.13
N ASP A 170 -1.77 -34.34 -7.82
CA ASP A 170 -0.65 -35.19 -7.41
C ASP A 170 0.55 -34.27 -7.10
N ARG A 171 0.87 -34.12 -5.83
CA ARG A 171 2.11 -33.49 -5.38
C ARG A 171 3.25 -34.48 -5.66
N ARG A 172 3.75 -34.51 -6.89
CA ARG A 172 4.98 -35.20 -7.17
C ARG A 172 6.09 -34.60 -6.33
N PRO A 173 6.83 -35.42 -5.57
CA PRO A 173 8.00 -34.93 -4.86
C PRO A 173 9.02 -34.37 -5.85
N ASP A 174 9.64 -33.29 -5.45
CA ASP A 174 10.61 -32.51 -6.19
C ASP A 174 11.62 -33.42 -6.93
N ARG A 175 11.77 -33.17 -8.22
CA ARG A 175 12.92 -33.68 -8.95
C ARG A 175 14.16 -33.08 -8.30
N GLU A 176 15.01 -33.96 -7.79
CA GLU A 176 16.34 -33.59 -7.31
C GLU A 176 17.06 -32.71 -8.35
N ALA A 177 17.51 -31.56 -7.88
CA ALA A 177 18.36 -30.68 -8.68
C ALA A 177 19.65 -31.43 -9.07
N PRO A 178 20.11 -31.29 -10.32
CA PRO A 178 21.35 -31.94 -10.73
C PRO A 178 22.52 -31.39 -9.91
N ARG A 179 23.24 -32.27 -9.26
CA ARG A 179 24.48 -31.97 -8.54
C ARG A 179 25.50 -31.41 -9.55
N SER A 180 25.96 -30.21 -9.28
CA SER A 180 27.08 -29.59 -9.96
C SER A 180 28.33 -30.48 -9.83
N PRO A 181 29.05 -30.81 -10.91
CA PRO A 181 30.32 -31.51 -10.81
C PRO A 181 31.37 -30.59 -10.18
N ARG A 182 31.90 -30.99 -9.03
CA ARG A 182 33.16 -30.46 -8.54
C ARG A 182 34.27 -31.08 -9.36
N GLY A 183 35.21 -30.31 -9.78
CA GLY A 183 36.48 -30.85 -10.19
C GLY A 183 37.22 -30.09 -11.30
N LEU A 184 38.25 -29.51 -10.90
CA LEU A 184 39.60 -29.18 -11.32
C LEU A 184 39.84 -27.72 -11.60
#